data_723770aa76ab81ce8bd6c954c237c36a
#
_entry.id   723770aa76ab81ce8bd6c954c237c36a
#
_cell.length_a   1.000
_cell.length_b   1.000
_cell.length_c   1.000
_cell.angle_alpha   90.00
_cell.angle_beta   90.00
_cell.angle_gamma   90.00
#
_symmetry.space_group_name_H-M   'P 1'
#
loop_
_entity.id
_entity.type
_entity.pdbx_description
1 polymer ?
#
loop_
_entity_poly.entity_id
_entity_poly.type
_entity_poly.pdbx_seq_one_letter_code
_entity_poly.pdbx_strand_id
1 'polypeptide(L)'
;VVQYEKSNWDIRAGYFFNDEYNDAGRFGRYSFDIADNGEFRNQEDGQYNLRVSYTAGLIRGATTEFGASWQAANVLNLDTLNEGDMNAYALHLRHTQGPLGVALQYTDYDYDLAAPQDQATDRLALSAFDFPFLTASKAHSYTAAVSYELPFRVTGLSPIKCYSEYGAVEPDVAAGLRSTQWVNGCSFGWRALYFYVDSIQGKNMWFSGGSGIGLGLGGNQDSTHRLNISLGL
;
A
#
# COMPACT_ATOMS: atom_id res chain seq x y z
N VAL A 1 -13.62 -14.24 7.00
CA VAL A 1 -14.01 -13.36 5.88
C VAL A 1 -15.26 -13.91 5.22
N VAL A 2 -16.25 -13.06 4.95
CA VAL A 2 -17.47 -13.37 4.22
C VAL A 2 -17.46 -12.56 2.91
N GLN A 3 -17.79 -13.20 1.81
CA GLN A 3 -17.90 -12.55 0.50
C GLN A 3 -19.30 -12.76 -0.07
N TYR A 4 -19.85 -11.71 -0.63
CA TYR A 4 -21.12 -11.73 -1.35
C TYR A 4 -20.93 -11.10 -2.73
N GLU A 5 -21.16 -11.92 -3.77
CA GLU A 5 -21.11 -11.49 -5.16
C GLU A 5 -22.50 -11.65 -5.79
N LYS A 6 -23.04 -10.58 -6.35
CA LYS A 6 -24.29 -10.64 -7.10
C LYS A 6 -24.31 -9.57 -8.19
N SER A 7 -24.55 -10.00 -9.42
CA SER A 7 -24.56 -9.12 -10.60
C SER A 7 -23.23 -8.34 -10.71
N ASN A 8 -23.26 -7.04 -10.46
CA ASN A 8 -22.10 -6.14 -10.58
C ASN A 8 -21.51 -5.77 -9.21
N TRP A 9 -22.05 -6.30 -8.12
CA TRP A 9 -21.62 -6.00 -6.77
C TRP A 9 -20.70 -7.09 -6.23
N ASP A 10 -19.61 -6.70 -5.58
CA ASP A 10 -18.74 -7.54 -4.74
C ASP A 10 -18.62 -6.85 -3.37
N ILE A 11 -19.06 -7.55 -2.32
CA ILE A 11 -19.04 -7.08 -0.93
C ILE A 11 -18.23 -8.09 -0.13
N ARG A 12 -17.22 -7.63 0.59
CA ARG A 12 -16.38 -8.46 1.45
C ARG A 12 -16.32 -7.85 2.84
N ALA A 13 -16.56 -8.68 3.85
CA ALA A 13 -16.43 -8.30 5.25
C ALA A 13 -15.56 -9.33 5.97
N GLY A 14 -14.73 -8.88 6.88
CA GLY A 14 -13.86 -9.74 7.67
C GLY A 14 -13.67 -9.20 9.08
N TYR A 15 -13.50 -10.11 10.01
CA TYR A 15 -12.97 -9.83 11.33
C TYR A 15 -11.73 -10.69 11.53
N PHE A 16 -10.66 -10.09 12.02
CA PHE A 16 -9.40 -10.72 12.34
C PHE A 16 -9.18 -10.55 13.82
N PHE A 17 -8.90 -11.66 14.49
CA PHE A 17 -8.48 -11.63 15.88
C PHE A 17 -7.05 -11.09 15.94
N ASN A 18 -6.47 -10.98 17.07
CA ASN A 18 -5.18 -10.40 17.37
C ASN A 18 -4.12 -10.59 16.28
N ASP A 19 -3.35 -9.56 16.06
CA ASP A 19 -2.14 -9.65 15.24
C ASP A 19 -1.02 -10.34 16.06
N GLU A 20 -0.65 -11.54 15.66
CA GLU A 20 0.48 -12.27 16.23
C GLU A 20 1.81 -11.91 15.53
N TYR A 21 1.87 -10.76 14.88
CA TYR A 21 3.03 -10.36 14.07
C TYR A 21 4.28 -10.08 14.92
N ASN A 22 4.12 -9.76 16.19
CA ASN A 22 5.23 -9.59 17.13
C ASN A 22 5.93 -10.91 17.51
N ASP A 23 5.40 -12.06 17.10
CA ASP A 23 6.09 -13.33 17.28
C ASP A 23 7.35 -13.39 16.40
N ALA A 24 8.50 -13.54 17.03
CA ALA A 24 9.78 -13.69 16.37
C ALA A 24 9.73 -14.75 15.24
N GLY A 25 10.06 -14.32 14.02
CA GLY A 25 10.09 -15.19 12.82
C GLY A 25 8.87 -15.07 11.91
N ARG A 26 7.91 -14.20 12.17
CA ARG A 26 6.73 -14.01 11.30
C ARG A 26 6.82 -12.81 10.33
N PHE A 27 7.90 -12.08 10.35
CA PHE A 27 8.10 -10.89 9.50
C PHE A 27 8.24 -11.19 8.01
N GLY A 28 8.42 -12.44 7.62
CA GLY A 28 8.62 -12.83 6.21
C GLY A 28 7.38 -12.72 5.31
N ARG A 29 6.26 -12.15 5.80
CA ARG A 29 5.04 -11.93 5.00
C ARG A 29 5.12 -10.66 4.17
N TYR A 30 4.46 -10.70 3.04
CA TYR A 30 4.17 -9.49 2.26
C TYR A 30 2.90 -8.81 2.81
N SER A 31 3.04 -8.14 3.95
CA SER A 31 1.99 -7.28 4.50
C SER A 31 2.63 -6.15 5.30
N PHE A 32 1.92 -5.04 5.44
CA PHE A 32 2.30 -3.92 6.27
C PHE A 32 1.45 -3.98 7.54
N ASP A 33 1.96 -4.64 8.56
CA ASP A 33 1.29 -4.78 9.85
C ASP A 33 2.01 -3.90 10.90
N ILE A 34 1.32 -3.50 11.95
CA ILE A 34 1.94 -2.83 13.10
C ILE A 34 3.00 -3.76 13.69
N ALA A 35 4.15 -3.22 14.02
CA ALA A 35 5.28 -3.96 14.56
C ALA A 35 5.85 -3.31 15.83
N ASP A 36 6.28 -4.16 16.74
CA ASP A 36 7.15 -3.75 17.84
C ASP A 36 8.60 -3.65 17.33
N ASN A 37 9.17 -2.45 17.28
CA ASN A 37 10.58 -2.23 16.90
C ASN A 37 11.47 -1.95 18.11
N GLY A 38 10.95 -2.15 19.35
CA GLY A 38 11.62 -1.87 20.61
C GLY A 38 11.47 -0.43 21.10
N GLU A 39 11.26 0.54 20.23
CA GLU A 39 10.99 1.95 20.57
C GLU A 39 9.48 2.24 20.51
N PHE A 40 8.80 1.82 19.44
CA PHE A 40 7.35 1.95 19.27
C PHE A 40 6.74 0.56 19.42
N ARG A 41 6.13 0.32 20.59
CA ARG A 41 5.66 -1.00 20.99
C ARG A 41 4.13 -1.05 20.93
N ASN A 42 3.61 -1.14 19.71
CA ASN A 42 2.18 -1.22 19.44
C ASN A 42 1.82 -2.55 18.78
N GLN A 43 0.61 -3.02 19.03
CA GLN A 43 0.07 -4.27 18.49
C GLN A 43 -1.40 -4.07 18.11
N GLU A 44 -1.85 -4.57 16.98
CA GLU A 44 -3.28 -4.65 16.66
C GLU A 44 -3.97 -5.69 17.54
N ASP A 45 -5.13 -5.30 18.10
CA ASP A 45 -6.00 -6.19 18.87
C ASP A 45 -7.42 -6.16 18.30
N GLY A 46 -7.63 -7.04 17.34
CA GLY A 46 -8.91 -7.16 16.64
C GLY A 46 -9.10 -6.13 15.51
N GLN A 47 -9.40 -6.63 14.32
CA GLN A 47 -9.50 -5.80 13.13
C GLN A 47 -10.77 -6.12 12.35
N TYR A 48 -11.52 -5.09 11.98
CA TYR A 48 -12.67 -5.15 11.09
C TYR A 48 -12.28 -4.63 9.71
N ASN A 49 -12.69 -5.35 8.68
CA ASN A 49 -12.50 -4.95 7.29
C ASN A 49 -13.82 -5.03 6.52
N LEU A 50 -14.12 -3.99 5.76
CA LEU A 50 -15.25 -3.96 4.84
C LEU A 50 -14.78 -3.42 3.48
N ARG A 51 -15.11 -4.11 2.41
CA ARG A 51 -14.95 -3.63 1.04
C ARG A 51 -16.25 -3.79 0.28
N VAL A 52 -16.63 -2.75 -0.44
CA VAL A 52 -17.77 -2.76 -1.38
C VAL A 52 -17.26 -2.28 -2.73
N SER A 53 -17.52 -3.03 -3.79
CA SER A 53 -17.22 -2.58 -5.14
C SER A 53 -18.37 -2.85 -6.10
N TYR A 54 -18.45 -2.01 -7.13
CA TYR A 54 -19.44 -2.08 -8.20
C TYR A 54 -18.76 -1.98 -9.56
N THR A 55 -19.03 -2.95 -10.42
CA THR A 55 -18.49 -3.00 -11.78
C THR A 55 -19.53 -2.56 -12.80
N ALA A 56 -19.21 -1.55 -13.60
CA ALA A 56 -20.09 -1.01 -14.61
C ALA A 56 -19.47 -1.07 -16.02
N GLY A 57 -20.29 -1.36 -17.01
CA GLY A 57 -19.96 -1.22 -18.43
C GLY A 57 -20.40 0.16 -18.96
N LEU A 58 -19.79 1.24 -18.46
CA LEU A 58 -20.17 2.62 -18.81
C LEU A 58 -19.90 2.96 -20.28
N ILE A 59 -18.89 2.35 -20.87
CA ILE A 59 -18.47 2.55 -22.25
C ILE A 59 -18.43 1.19 -22.94
N ARG A 60 -18.87 1.10 -24.19
CA ARG A 60 -18.86 -0.14 -24.96
C ARG A 60 -17.44 -0.72 -25.08
N GLY A 61 -17.27 -1.98 -24.66
CA GLY A 61 -15.97 -2.65 -24.66
C GLY A 61 -15.02 -2.22 -23.53
N ALA A 62 -15.53 -1.52 -22.54
CA ALA A 62 -14.81 -1.15 -21.34
C ALA A 62 -15.47 -1.71 -20.07
N THR A 63 -14.68 -1.89 -19.03
CA THR A 63 -15.13 -2.26 -17.70
C THR A 63 -14.59 -1.24 -16.71
N THR A 64 -15.47 -0.72 -15.85
CA THR A 64 -15.08 0.23 -14.80
C THR A 64 -15.56 -0.28 -13.45
N GLU A 65 -14.65 -0.48 -12.52
CA GLU A 65 -14.94 -0.80 -11.12
C GLU A 65 -14.74 0.46 -10.27
N PHE A 66 -15.72 0.73 -9.42
CA PHE A 66 -15.65 1.71 -8.34
C PHE A 66 -15.72 0.94 -7.02
N GLY A 67 -14.92 1.31 -6.05
CA GLY A 67 -15.01 0.66 -4.76
C GLY A 67 -14.62 1.58 -3.61
N ALA A 68 -15.14 1.21 -2.43
CA ALA A 68 -14.82 1.79 -1.15
C ALA A 68 -14.40 0.68 -0.19
N SER A 69 -13.42 0.96 0.65
CA SER A 69 -12.96 0.07 1.72
C SER A 69 -12.88 0.82 3.02
N TRP A 70 -13.16 0.13 4.11
CA TRP A 70 -13.00 0.61 5.47
C TRP A 70 -12.33 -0.45 6.31
N GLN A 71 -11.45 -0.01 7.22
CA GLN A 71 -10.73 -0.82 8.18
C GLN A 71 -10.73 -0.10 9.52
N ALA A 72 -10.94 -0.84 10.60
CA ALA A 72 -10.83 -0.35 11.96
C ALA A 72 -10.22 -1.44 12.85
N ALA A 73 -9.39 -1.03 13.81
CA ALA A 73 -8.77 -1.93 14.78
C ALA A 73 -8.57 -1.21 16.11
N ASN A 74 -8.47 -1.98 17.20
CA ASN A 74 -7.87 -1.49 18.42
C ASN A 74 -6.34 -1.61 18.31
N VAL A 75 -5.64 -0.68 18.96
CA VAL A 75 -4.17 -0.64 18.96
C VAL A 75 -3.71 -0.64 20.42
N LEU A 76 -3.26 -1.80 20.91
CA LEU A 76 -2.70 -1.95 22.23
C LEU A 76 -1.28 -1.40 22.27
N ASN A 77 -0.99 -0.46 23.16
CA ASN A 77 0.38 -0.07 23.46
C ASN A 77 0.94 -0.98 24.57
N LEU A 78 2.05 -1.66 24.29
CA LEU A 78 2.62 -2.67 25.18
C LEU A 78 3.34 -2.10 26.41
N ASP A 79 3.63 -0.80 26.43
CA ASP A 79 4.28 -0.14 27.58
C ASP A 79 3.24 0.41 28.57
N THR A 80 2.15 0.98 28.07
CA THR A 80 1.10 1.56 28.91
C THR A 80 0.00 0.56 29.23
N LEU A 81 -0.14 -0.52 28.45
CA LEU A 81 -1.26 -1.47 28.44
C LEU A 81 -2.61 -0.79 28.20
N ASN A 82 -2.61 0.38 27.59
CA ASN A 82 -3.80 1.09 27.15
C ASN A 82 -4.08 0.85 25.69
N GLU A 83 -5.34 0.93 25.32
CA GLU A 83 -5.80 0.81 23.94
C GLU A 83 -6.00 2.18 23.32
N GLY A 84 -5.49 2.35 22.13
CA GLY A 84 -5.86 3.36 21.17
C GLY A 84 -6.68 2.72 20.04
N ASP A 85 -6.86 3.43 18.94
CA ASP A 85 -7.61 2.91 17.81
C ASP A 85 -6.92 3.24 16.45
N MET A 86 -7.34 2.50 15.43
CA MET A 86 -6.99 2.75 14.04
C MET A 86 -8.25 2.79 13.20
N ASN A 87 -8.34 3.81 12.35
CA ASN A 87 -9.35 3.91 11.31
C ASN A 87 -8.69 4.20 9.97
N ALA A 88 -9.09 3.47 8.94
CA ALA A 88 -8.66 3.73 7.58
C ALA A 88 -9.81 3.54 6.60
N TYR A 89 -9.84 4.35 5.56
CA TYR A 89 -10.75 4.17 4.45
C TYR A 89 -10.07 4.47 3.12
N ALA A 90 -10.53 3.78 2.08
CA ALA A 90 -10.03 3.99 0.74
C ALA A 90 -11.17 4.06 -0.27
N LEU A 91 -10.97 4.88 -1.31
CA LEU A 91 -11.79 4.91 -2.51
C LEU A 91 -10.91 4.51 -3.69
N HIS A 92 -11.42 3.67 -4.58
CA HIS A 92 -10.68 3.31 -5.77
C HIS A 92 -11.55 3.27 -7.02
N LEU A 93 -10.87 3.47 -8.15
CA LEU A 93 -11.42 3.29 -9.49
C LEU A 93 -10.44 2.45 -10.30
N ARG A 94 -10.95 1.43 -11.00
CA ARG A 94 -10.20 0.68 -12.01
C ARG A 94 -10.98 0.69 -13.32
N HIS A 95 -10.32 1.10 -14.39
CA HIS A 95 -10.90 1.12 -15.74
C HIS A 95 -10.04 0.31 -16.69
N THR A 96 -10.68 -0.52 -17.49
CA THR A 96 -10.01 -1.32 -18.54
C THR A 96 -10.78 -1.17 -19.84
N GLN A 97 -10.08 -0.78 -20.91
CA GLN A 97 -10.63 -0.67 -22.26
C GLN A 97 -9.62 -1.18 -23.29
N GLY A 98 -9.87 -2.37 -23.81
CA GLY A 98 -8.93 -3.04 -24.71
C GLY A 98 -7.54 -3.15 -24.07
N PRO A 99 -6.48 -2.57 -24.70
CA PRO A 99 -5.12 -2.63 -24.16
C PRO A 99 -4.85 -1.63 -23.01
N LEU A 100 -5.74 -0.67 -22.77
CA LEU A 100 -5.58 0.39 -21.79
C LEU A 100 -6.13 -0.05 -20.43
N GLY A 101 -5.33 0.15 -19.37
CA GLY A 101 -5.75 0.07 -17.97
C GLY A 101 -5.44 1.37 -17.25
N VAL A 102 -6.38 1.82 -16.41
CA VAL A 102 -6.22 2.97 -15.50
C VAL A 102 -6.64 2.55 -14.11
N ALA A 103 -5.89 2.92 -13.09
CA ALA A 103 -6.27 2.73 -11.70
C ALA A 103 -5.99 4.01 -10.90
N LEU A 104 -6.92 4.37 -10.04
CA LEU A 104 -6.82 5.50 -9.12
C LEU A 104 -7.20 5.01 -7.72
N GLN A 105 -6.51 5.46 -6.69
CA GLN A 105 -6.86 5.20 -5.31
C GLN A 105 -6.56 6.43 -4.45
N TYR A 106 -7.46 6.70 -3.54
CA TYR A 106 -7.26 7.60 -2.40
C TYR A 106 -7.42 6.78 -1.13
N THR A 107 -6.53 6.99 -0.16
CA THR A 107 -6.61 6.35 1.16
C THR A 107 -6.38 7.42 2.23
N ASP A 108 -7.10 7.31 3.31
CA ASP A 108 -6.93 8.10 4.52
C ASP A 108 -6.78 7.12 5.68
N TYR A 109 -5.83 7.36 6.58
CA TYR A 109 -5.65 6.55 7.78
C TYR A 109 -5.24 7.41 8.98
N ASP A 110 -5.71 6.99 10.14
CA ASP A 110 -5.48 7.63 11.42
C ASP A 110 -5.27 6.56 12.49
N TYR A 111 -4.12 6.62 13.17
CA TYR A 111 -3.79 5.81 14.34
C TYR A 111 -3.75 6.72 15.56
N ASP A 112 -4.69 6.55 16.48
CA ASP A 112 -4.64 7.13 17.82
C ASP A 112 -3.88 6.15 18.74
N LEU A 113 -2.65 6.53 19.10
CA LEU A 113 -1.74 5.68 19.84
C LEU A 113 -1.79 6.04 21.33
N ALA A 114 -2.13 5.07 22.17
CA ALA A 114 -2.14 5.20 23.64
C ALA A 114 -0.72 5.13 24.24
N ALA A 115 0.24 5.85 23.63
CA ALA A 115 1.64 5.82 23.97
C ALA A 115 1.95 6.50 25.34
N PRO A 116 3.12 6.22 25.95
CA PRO A 116 3.61 6.97 27.11
C PRO A 116 3.70 8.47 26.83
N GLN A 117 3.56 9.31 27.87
CA GLN A 117 3.52 10.79 27.72
C GLN A 117 4.77 11.40 27.11
N ASP A 118 5.90 10.75 27.22
CA ASP A 118 7.21 11.16 26.68
C ASP A 118 7.51 10.56 25.30
N GLN A 119 6.67 9.70 24.78
CA GLN A 119 6.82 9.09 23.47
C GLN A 119 6.07 9.89 22.39
N ALA A 120 6.69 10.00 21.21
CA ALA A 120 6.06 10.62 20.07
C ALA A 120 4.87 9.77 19.57
N THR A 121 3.72 10.42 19.31
CA THR A 121 2.51 9.80 18.76
C THR A 121 2.29 10.16 17.28
N ASP A 122 3.19 10.95 16.69
CA ASP A 122 3.14 11.35 15.28
C ASP A 122 3.61 10.25 14.31
N ARG A 123 4.05 9.11 14.85
CA ARG A 123 4.59 7.98 14.10
C ARG A 123 4.35 6.65 14.79
N LEU A 124 4.40 5.59 14.00
CA LEU A 124 4.39 4.20 14.47
C LEU A 124 5.34 3.35 13.64
N ALA A 125 5.67 2.17 14.15
CA ALA A 125 6.42 1.18 13.40
C ALA A 125 5.47 0.24 12.66
N LEU A 126 5.72 0.06 11.37
CA LEU A 126 5.16 -1.03 10.56
C LEU A 126 6.28 -1.97 10.14
N SER A 127 5.95 -3.17 9.73
CA SER A 127 6.94 -4.13 9.25
C SER A 127 6.47 -4.85 8.00
N ALA A 128 7.41 -5.08 7.09
CA ALA A 128 7.26 -5.94 5.94
C ALA A 128 8.59 -6.63 5.62
N PHE A 129 8.58 -7.92 5.31
CA PHE A 129 9.78 -8.69 4.93
C PHE A 129 10.95 -8.55 5.91
N ASP A 130 10.71 -8.75 7.19
CA ASP A 130 11.72 -8.66 8.28
C ASP A 130 12.30 -7.25 8.50
N PHE A 131 11.72 -6.22 7.91
CA PHE A 131 12.18 -4.84 8.07
C PHE A 131 11.12 -3.97 8.75
N PRO A 132 11.30 -3.63 10.04
CA PRO A 132 10.52 -2.57 10.65
C PRO A 132 10.92 -1.22 10.07
N PHE A 133 9.94 -0.37 9.79
CA PHE A 133 10.14 1.00 9.33
C PHE A 133 9.09 1.92 9.98
N LEU A 134 9.41 3.19 10.08
CA LEU A 134 8.48 4.16 10.63
C LEU A 134 7.57 4.73 9.52
N THR A 135 6.34 5.05 9.91
CA THR A 135 5.40 5.82 9.09
C THR A 135 4.71 6.87 9.94
N ALA A 136 4.20 7.92 9.30
CA ALA A 136 3.34 8.89 9.98
C ALA A 136 2.10 8.17 10.53
N SER A 137 1.68 8.49 11.75
CA SER A 137 0.49 7.90 12.38
C SER A 137 -0.80 8.35 11.71
N LYS A 138 -0.78 9.48 11.01
CA LYS A 138 -1.91 10.02 10.27
C LYS A 138 -1.48 10.57 8.92
N ALA A 139 -2.14 10.11 7.85
CA ALA A 139 -1.83 10.58 6.50
C ALA A 139 -2.94 10.27 5.49
N HIS A 140 -2.89 11.00 4.38
CA HIS A 140 -3.59 10.64 3.15
C HIS A 140 -2.60 10.04 2.15
N SER A 141 -3.05 9.07 1.34
CA SER A 141 -2.26 8.59 0.22
C SER A 141 -3.05 8.65 -1.09
N TYR A 142 -2.32 8.90 -2.16
CA TYR A 142 -2.86 8.96 -3.51
C TYR A 142 -2.05 8.04 -4.41
N THR A 143 -2.74 7.25 -5.21
CA THR A 143 -2.10 6.41 -6.21
C THR A 143 -2.82 6.58 -7.54
N ALA A 144 -2.04 6.77 -8.61
CA ALA A 144 -2.54 6.80 -9.97
C ALA A 144 -1.66 5.93 -10.85
N ALA A 145 -2.28 5.05 -11.62
CA ALA A 145 -1.58 4.15 -12.52
C ALA A 145 -2.25 4.13 -13.90
N VAL A 146 -1.43 4.09 -14.93
CA VAL A 146 -1.84 3.81 -16.31
C VAL A 146 -1.00 2.68 -16.86
N SER A 147 -1.62 1.78 -17.60
CA SER A 147 -0.93 0.69 -18.28
C SER A 147 -1.45 0.51 -19.70
N TYR A 148 -0.59 0.06 -20.59
CA TYR A 148 -0.94 -0.17 -21.96
C TYR A 148 -0.23 -1.41 -22.51
N GLU A 149 -0.99 -2.33 -23.10
CA GLU A 149 -0.44 -3.48 -23.81
C GLU A 149 -0.06 -3.06 -25.23
N LEU A 150 1.21 -3.23 -25.58
CA LEU A 150 1.73 -2.78 -26.88
C LEU A 150 1.10 -3.57 -28.03
N PRO A 151 0.79 -2.91 -29.17
CA PRO A 151 0.05 -3.51 -30.27
C PRO A 151 0.87 -4.49 -31.13
N PHE A 152 2.18 -4.57 -30.90
CA PHE A 152 3.07 -5.48 -31.62
C PHE A 152 3.43 -6.70 -30.78
N ARG A 153 3.80 -7.77 -31.46
CA ARG A 153 4.20 -9.03 -30.84
C ARG A 153 5.67 -9.32 -31.18
N VAL A 154 6.42 -9.73 -30.17
CA VAL A 154 7.78 -10.24 -30.33
C VAL A 154 7.73 -11.76 -30.24
N THR A 155 8.29 -12.45 -31.22
CA THR A 155 8.30 -13.92 -31.26
C THR A 155 8.93 -14.49 -30.00
N GLY A 156 8.20 -15.38 -29.33
CA GLY A 156 8.64 -16.04 -28.10
C GLY A 156 8.37 -15.26 -26.80
N LEU A 157 7.88 -14.01 -26.90
CA LEU A 157 7.44 -13.24 -25.73
C LEU A 157 5.91 -13.23 -25.60
N SER A 158 5.43 -13.10 -24.35
CA SER A 158 4.04 -12.69 -24.10
C SER A 158 3.81 -11.25 -24.59
N PRO A 159 2.56 -10.75 -24.62
CA PRO A 159 2.30 -9.33 -24.81
C PRO A 159 3.13 -8.48 -23.86
N ILE A 160 3.78 -7.44 -24.41
CA ILE A 160 4.53 -6.48 -23.60
C ILE A 160 3.54 -5.46 -23.05
N LYS A 161 3.49 -5.33 -21.73
CA LYS A 161 2.66 -4.35 -21.04
C LYS A 161 3.54 -3.31 -20.37
N CYS A 162 3.43 -2.05 -20.79
CA CYS A 162 4.14 -0.94 -20.15
C CYS A 162 3.19 -0.18 -19.21
N TYR A 163 3.74 0.42 -18.16
CA TYR A 163 2.97 1.12 -17.16
C TYR A 163 3.74 2.32 -16.59
N SER A 164 2.97 3.25 -16.05
CA SER A 164 3.43 4.37 -15.26
C SER A 164 2.56 4.48 -14.02
N GLU A 165 3.18 4.46 -12.84
CA GLU A 165 2.50 4.46 -11.55
C GLU A 165 3.08 5.57 -10.67
N TYR A 166 2.24 6.44 -10.16
CA TYR A 166 2.60 7.49 -9.23
C TYR A 166 1.89 7.29 -7.91
N GLY A 167 2.64 7.35 -6.80
CA GLY A 167 2.13 7.31 -5.45
C GLY A 167 2.67 8.47 -4.61
N ALA A 168 1.85 8.96 -3.69
CA ALA A 168 2.23 9.97 -2.71
C ALA A 168 1.60 9.66 -1.36
N VAL A 169 2.34 9.91 -0.28
CA VAL A 169 1.86 9.95 1.10
C VAL A 169 1.98 11.38 1.61
N GLU A 170 0.86 11.97 1.98
CA GLU A 170 0.72 13.31 2.56
C GLU A 170 0.44 13.16 4.05
N PRO A 171 1.43 13.33 4.91
CA PRO A 171 1.23 13.18 6.35
C PRO A 171 0.43 14.35 6.93
N ASP A 172 -0.43 14.04 7.91
CA ASP A 172 -1.16 15.02 8.72
C ASP A 172 -0.64 14.98 10.17
N VAL A 173 0.67 15.11 10.32
CA VAL A 173 1.39 15.15 11.60
C VAL A 173 2.42 16.28 11.59
N ALA A 174 2.77 16.81 12.77
CA ALA A 174 3.60 18.02 12.90
C ALA A 174 4.99 17.89 12.26
N ALA A 175 5.62 16.71 12.36
CA ALA A 175 6.94 16.44 11.77
C ALA A 175 6.86 15.79 10.39
N GLY A 176 5.67 15.82 9.77
CA GLY A 176 5.41 15.16 8.52
C GLY A 176 6.09 15.81 7.32
N LEU A 177 6.59 14.99 6.42
CA LEU A 177 7.09 15.40 5.10
C LEU A 177 6.56 14.46 4.04
N ARG A 178 6.03 15.01 2.97
CA ARG A 178 5.48 14.25 1.84
C ARG A 178 6.50 13.26 1.28
N SER A 179 6.07 12.02 1.11
CA SER A 179 6.80 10.96 0.40
C SER A 179 6.17 10.71 -0.97
N THR A 180 6.99 10.59 -2.02
CA THR A 180 6.48 10.29 -3.36
C THR A 180 7.30 9.22 -4.04
N GLN A 181 6.64 8.42 -4.89
CA GLN A 181 7.29 7.43 -5.74
C GLN A 181 6.65 7.45 -7.13
N TRP A 182 7.49 7.38 -8.16
CA TRP A 182 7.07 7.23 -9.54
C TRP A 182 7.79 6.05 -10.17
N VAL A 183 7.03 5.08 -10.62
CA VAL A 183 7.52 3.87 -11.28
C VAL A 183 7.08 3.88 -12.75
N ASN A 184 8.03 3.78 -13.65
CA ASN A 184 7.78 3.60 -15.08
C ASN A 184 8.44 2.31 -15.52
N GLY A 185 7.68 1.40 -16.10
CA GLY A 185 8.22 0.10 -16.43
C GLY A 185 7.47 -0.62 -17.53
N CYS A 186 8.03 -1.76 -17.91
CA CYS A 186 7.37 -2.71 -18.79
C CYS A 186 7.58 -4.13 -18.26
N SER A 187 6.56 -4.97 -18.49
CA SER A 187 6.61 -6.38 -18.15
C SER A 187 6.30 -7.25 -19.36
N PHE A 188 6.88 -8.44 -19.39
CA PHE A 188 6.66 -9.45 -20.41
C PHE A 188 7.05 -10.83 -19.89
N GLY A 189 6.45 -11.86 -20.46
CA GLY A 189 6.82 -13.25 -20.20
C GLY A 189 7.67 -13.83 -21.32
N TRP A 190 8.60 -14.71 -20.99
CA TRP A 190 9.34 -15.55 -21.91
C TRP A 190 9.39 -16.98 -21.39
N ARG A 191 8.65 -17.89 -22.06
CA ARG A 191 8.44 -19.26 -21.57
C ARG A 191 7.80 -19.28 -20.17
N ALA A 192 8.49 -19.85 -19.18
CA ALA A 192 8.05 -19.89 -17.78
C ALA A 192 8.54 -18.68 -16.95
N LEU A 193 9.31 -17.78 -17.56
CA LEU A 193 9.90 -16.63 -16.88
C LEU A 193 9.06 -15.37 -17.07
N TYR A 194 8.98 -14.54 -16.04
CA TYR A 194 8.34 -13.24 -16.07
C TYR A 194 9.36 -12.15 -15.76
N PHE A 195 9.38 -11.10 -16.55
CA PHE A 195 10.33 -9.99 -16.46
C PHE A 195 9.61 -8.69 -16.15
N TYR A 196 10.19 -7.91 -15.25
CA TYR A 196 9.87 -6.51 -15.02
C TYR A 196 11.14 -5.69 -15.17
N VAL A 197 11.04 -4.58 -15.89
CA VAL A 197 12.13 -3.60 -16.03
C VAL A 197 11.56 -2.25 -15.66
N ASP A 198 12.01 -1.70 -14.52
CA ASP A 198 11.43 -0.53 -13.89
C ASP A 198 12.46 0.58 -13.69
N SER A 199 12.07 1.79 -14.02
CA SER A 199 12.71 3.03 -13.58
C SER A 199 11.90 3.59 -12.40
N ILE A 200 12.49 3.62 -11.22
CA ILE A 200 11.85 4.03 -9.98
C ILE A 200 12.47 5.35 -9.54
N GLN A 201 11.65 6.37 -9.37
CA GLN A 201 12.04 7.66 -8.83
C GLN A 201 11.31 7.88 -7.52
N GLY A 202 12.04 8.18 -6.44
CA GLY A 202 11.49 8.44 -5.12
C GLY A 202 11.95 9.78 -4.57
N LYS A 203 11.12 10.42 -3.78
CA LYS A 203 11.49 11.59 -2.98
C LYS A 203 10.98 11.39 -1.56
N ASN A 204 11.86 11.55 -0.57
CA ASN A 204 11.55 11.20 0.82
C ASN A 204 10.91 9.80 0.92
N MET A 205 11.39 8.87 0.12
CA MET A 205 10.82 7.53 -0.02
C MET A 205 11.84 6.48 0.44
N TRP A 206 11.58 5.90 1.59
CA TRP A 206 12.45 4.92 2.22
C TRP A 206 12.73 3.70 1.33
N PHE A 207 11.70 3.15 0.71
CA PHE A 207 11.82 1.96 -0.18
C PHE A 207 12.60 2.19 -1.47
N SER A 208 12.78 3.45 -1.88
CA SER A 208 13.58 3.80 -3.06
C SER A 208 15.04 4.07 -2.74
N GLY A 209 15.48 3.81 -1.51
CA GLY A 209 16.85 4.04 -1.05
C GLY A 209 17.10 5.47 -0.57
N GLY A 210 16.05 6.22 -0.24
CA GLY A 210 16.14 7.51 0.42
C GLY A 210 16.68 7.38 1.86
N SER A 211 17.31 8.41 2.37
CA SER A 211 17.84 8.49 3.74
C SER A 211 16.82 8.99 4.76
N GLY A 212 15.53 8.89 4.45
CA GLY A 212 14.44 9.28 5.34
C GLY A 212 14.31 8.33 6.53
N ILE A 213 13.67 8.81 7.59
CA ILE A 213 13.38 7.99 8.78
C ILE A 213 12.14 7.08 8.59
N GLY A 214 11.34 7.30 7.52
CA GLY A 214 10.16 6.51 7.24
C GLY A 214 9.27 7.14 6.17
N LEU A 215 8.06 6.62 6.03
CA LEU A 215 7.05 7.13 5.10
C LEU A 215 6.29 8.31 5.71
N GLY A 216 6.20 9.42 4.98
CA GLY A 216 5.50 10.61 5.45
C GLY A 216 6.16 11.30 6.64
N LEU A 217 7.40 10.96 6.97
CA LEU A 217 8.12 11.53 8.11
C LEU A 217 9.28 12.41 7.66
N GLY A 218 9.72 13.28 8.58
CA GLY A 218 10.88 14.14 8.41
C GLY A 218 12.11 13.33 8.04
N GLY A 219 12.92 13.89 7.17
CA GLY A 219 14.11 13.25 6.65
C GLY A 219 14.62 14.07 5.49
N ASN A 220 15.41 13.43 4.65
CA ASN A 220 16.02 14.08 3.53
C ASN A 220 15.01 14.17 2.37
N GLN A 221 14.92 15.34 1.79
CA GLN A 221 14.14 15.62 0.58
C GLN A 221 14.85 15.16 -0.69
N ASP A 222 15.89 14.33 -0.57
CA ASP A 222 16.65 13.84 -1.70
C ASP A 222 15.78 13.00 -2.63
N SER A 223 15.98 13.23 -3.91
CA SER A 223 15.41 12.38 -4.93
C SER A 223 16.34 11.21 -5.19
N THR A 224 15.77 10.02 -5.21
CA THR A 224 16.47 8.79 -5.56
C THR A 224 16.00 8.29 -6.92
N HIS A 225 16.90 7.66 -7.66
CA HIS A 225 16.59 7.00 -8.91
C HIS A 225 17.19 5.59 -8.93
N ARG A 226 16.37 4.59 -9.22
CA ARG A 226 16.75 3.18 -9.31
C ARG A 226 16.30 2.60 -10.65
N LEU A 227 17.17 1.77 -11.24
CA LEU A 227 16.77 0.81 -12.25
C LEU A 227 16.59 -0.55 -11.55
N ASN A 228 15.41 -1.14 -11.70
CA ASN A 228 15.10 -2.45 -11.17
C ASN A 228 14.83 -3.42 -12.32
N ILE A 229 15.43 -4.62 -12.24
CA ILE A 229 15.13 -5.72 -13.15
C ILE A 229 14.75 -6.91 -12.26
N SER A 230 13.49 -7.31 -12.35
CA SER A 230 12.96 -8.45 -11.58
C SER A 230 12.66 -9.61 -12.51
N LEU A 231 12.98 -10.81 -12.03
CA LEU A 231 12.72 -12.08 -12.71
C LEU A 231 11.86 -12.93 -11.78
N GLY A 232 10.71 -13.40 -12.26
CA GLY A 232 9.83 -14.36 -11.60
C GLY A 232 9.74 -15.67 -12.39
N LEU A 233 9.39 -16.77 -11.70
CA LEU A 233 9.07 -18.10 -12.23
C LEU A 233 7.58 -18.37 -12.08
#